data_c841fa1eaf0a1eabc56d9876088d079d
#
_entry.id   c841fa1eaf0a1eabc56d9876088d079d
#
_cell.length_a   1.000
_cell.length_b   1.000
_cell.length_c   1.000
_cell.angle_alpha   90.00
_cell.angle_beta   90.00
_cell.angle_gamma   90.00
#
_symmetry.space_group_name_H-M   'P 1'
#
loop_
_entity.id
_entity.type
_entity.pdbx_description
1 polymer ?
#
loop_
_entity_poly.entity_id
_entity_poly.type
_entity_poly.pdbx_seq_one_letter_code
_entity_poly.pdbx_strand_id
1 'polypeptide(L)'
;YLLIGSIAPYTSQPTPTAQTQDSFQASDCYGEDTGSDRAAIIDDNQPAPELRLQMISHAQEQLILSTFDFRSDQAGTDLLAALLDAGERGVQVRLLVDGFSAFLRMERNPLFYALSSHPNIEIRVYNPIQLWKPWNLMGRLHDKYLIADHTAYLLGGRNCFNSFLGSYGGGQNRDRDVLVYNAANAADSSLYQVEDYYRSVSALDCCKLFHDDEGLAERSSVQAARETLHQRLAELKTRYPPCFAAS
;
A
#
# COMPACT_ATOMS: atom_id res chain seq x y z
N TYR A 1 19.26 -22.77 -14.98
CA TYR A 1 19.73 -21.49 -14.44
C TYR A 1 18.67 -20.80 -13.57
N LEU A 2 17.47 -20.51 -14.13
CA LEU A 2 16.39 -19.83 -13.39
C LEU A 2 15.97 -20.61 -12.13
N LEU A 3 15.70 -21.91 -12.26
CA LEU A 3 15.27 -22.74 -11.14
C LEU A 3 16.32 -22.84 -10.04
N ILE A 4 17.57 -23.17 -10.41
CA ILE A 4 18.66 -23.29 -9.44
C ILE A 4 18.98 -21.92 -8.81
N GLY A 5 19.08 -20.87 -9.61
CA GLY A 5 19.39 -19.53 -9.14
C GLY A 5 18.32 -18.90 -8.24
N SER A 6 17.04 -19.30 -8.38
CA SER A 6 15.96 -18.83 -7.52
C SER A 6 15.80 -19.64 -6.22
N ILE A 7 16.26 -20.89 -6.18
CA ILE A 7 16.09 -21.77 -5.00
C ILE A 7 17.36 -21.85 -4.17
N ALA A 8 18.52 -22.05 -4.79
CA ALA A 8 19.77 -22.33 -4.07
C ALA A 8 20.14 -21.29 -2.99
N PRO A 9 19.97 -19.97 -3.20
CA PRO A 9 20.28 -18.97 -2.17
C PRO A 9 19.43 -19.09 -0.90
N TYR A 10 18.28 -19.76 -0.99
CA TYR A 10 17.30 -19.89 0.12
C TYR A 10 17.28 -21.28 0.75
N THR A 11 18.16 -22.19 0.33
CA THR A 11 18.29 -23.53 0.94
C THR A 11 18.98 -23.50 2.29
N SER A 12 19.73 -22.40 2.57
CA SER A 12 20.36 -22.18 3.87
C SER A 12 19.77 -20.91 4.48
N GLN A 13 18.93 -21.07 5.50
CA GLN A 13 18.38 -19.93 6.24
C GLN A 13 19.37 -19.52 7.34
N PRO A 14 19.67 -18.23 7.50
CA PRO A 14 20.44 -17.76 8.63
C PRO A 14 19.65 -18.02 9.91
N THR A 15 20.28 -18.67 10.87
CA THR A 15 19.71 -18.81 12.21
C THR A 15 19.90 -17.50 12.98
N PRO A 16 18.90 -17.05 13.75
CA PRO A 16 19.07 -15.91 14.64
C PRO A 16 20.27 -16.15 15.56
N THR A 17 21.09 -15.13 15.74
CA THR A 17 22.22 -15.22 16.69
C THR A 17 21.70 -15.32 18.12
N ALA A 18 22.48 -15.92 19.02
CA ALA A 18 22.12 -15.95 20.44
C ALA A 18 21.85 -14.54 20.97
N GLN A 19 22.64 -13.56 20.55
CA GLN A 19 22.44 -12.15 20.92
C GLN A 19 21.07 -11.63 20.47
N THR A 20 20.60 -11.97 19.27
CA THR A 20 19.27 -11.56 18.79
C THR A 20 18.16 -12.25 19.58
N GLN A 21 18.33 -13.51 19.96
CA GLN A 21 17.37 -14.24 20.78
C GLN A 21 17.34 -13.71 22.21
N ASP A 22 18.50 -13.43 22.79
CA ASP A 22 18.63 -12.94 24.17
C ASP A 22 18.17 -11.49 24.31
N SER A 23 18.20 -10.68 23.24
CA SER A 23 17.71 -9.30 23.24
C SER A 23 16.18 -9.20 23.22
N PHE A 24 15.45 -10.25 22.85
CA PHE A 24 14.00 -10.24 22.88
C PHE A 24 13.48 -10.43 24.30
N GLN A 25 12.81 -9.42 24.81
CA GLN A 25 12.08 -9.46 26.08
C GLN A 25 10.60 -9.26 25.80
N ALA A 26 9.76 -10.22 26.18
CA ALA A 26 8.32 -10.09 25.99
C ALA A 26 7.75 -8.85 26.70
N SER A 27 8.36 -8.45 27.82
CA SER A 27 8.02 -7.23 28.56
C SER A 27 8.16 -5.94 27.73
N ASP A 28 9.05 -5.93 26.71
CA ASP A 28 9.24 -4.76 25.86
C ASP A 28 8.02 -4.52 24.93
N CYS A 29 7.15 -5.54 24.81
CA CYS A 29 5.93 -5.46 24.03
C CYS A 29 4.71 -5.03 24.85
N TYR A 30 4.85 -4.89 26.18
CA TYR A 30 3.77 -4.55 27.09
C TYR A 30 4.15 -3.33 27.92
N GLY A 31 3.34 -2.26 27.84
CA GLY A 31 3.45 -1.14 28.74
C GLY A 31 2.61 -1.34 30.01
N GLU A 32 2.98 -0.70 31.11
CA GLU A 32 2.17 -0.64 32.33
C GLU A 32 0.97 0.29 32.16
N ASP A 33 1.11 1.30 31.28
CA ASP A 33 0.08 2.29 31.00
C ASP A 33 -0.57 2.09 29.61
N THR A 34 -1.80 2.56 29.46
CA THR A 34 -2.45 2.62 28.15
C THR A 34 -1.81 3.71 27.29
N GLY A 35 -1.28 3.34 26.14
CA GLY A 35 -0.76 4.30 25.17
C GLY A 35 -1.81 5.29 24.65
N SER A 36 -1.34 6.31 23.93
CA SER A 36 -2.18 7.35 23.31
C SER A 36 -3.00 6.84 22.14
N ASP A 37 -2.53 5.77 21.49
CA ASP A 37 -3.20 5.18 20.32
C ASP A 37 -4.51 4.48 20.70
N ARG A 38 -5.46 4.51 19.78
CA ARG A 38 -6.69 3.71 19.83
C ARG A 38 -6.71 2.75 18.66
N ALA A 39 -7.09 1.51 18.89
CA ALA A 39 -7.10 0.46 17.87
C ALA A 39 -8.49 -0.16 17.70
N ALA A 40 -8.83 -0.52 16.46
CA ALA A 40 -10.01 -1.26 16.11
C ALA A 40 -9.66 -2.38 15.12
N ILE A 41 -10.27 -3.55 15.29
CA ILE A 41 -10.10 -4.70 14.39
C ILE A 41 -11.18 -4.66 13.32
N ILE A 42 -10.76 -4.81 12.06
CA ILE A 42 -11.63 -4.88 10.88
C ILE A 42 -11.61 -6.31 10.37
N ASP A 43 -12.57 -7.11 10.80
CA ASP A 43 -12.67 -8.54 10.46
C ASP A 43 -13.30 -8.78 9.10
N ASP A 44 -14.34 -8.02 8.76
CA ASP A 44 -15.11 -8.24 7.53
C ASP A 44 -14.50 -7.55 6.32
N ASN A 45 -14.62 -8.18 5.15
CA ASN A 45 -14.21 -7.60 3.89
C ASN A 45 -15.14 -6.47 3.43
N GLN A 46 -16.41 -6.47 3.88
CA GLN A 46 -17.41 -5.50 3.44
C GLN A 46 -17.06 -4.05 3.80
N PRO A 47 -16.69 -3.70 5.06
CA PRO A 47 -16.32 -2.34 5.42
C PRO A 47 -14.88 -1.98 5.02
N ALA A 48 -14.05 -2.94 4.65
CA ALA A 48 -12.64 -2.71 4.40
C ALA A 48 -12.34 -1.72 3.25
N PRO A 49 -13.04 -1.73 2.10
CA PRO A 49 -12.86 -0.71 1.06
C PRO A 49 -13.37 0.66 1.50
N GLU A 50 -14.52 0.73 2.18
CA GLU A 50 -15.09 2.00 2.64
C GLU A 50 -14.15 2.72 3.60
N LEU A 51 -13.56 2.00 4.54
CA LEU A 51 -12.56 2.55 5.46
C LEU A 51 -11.34 3.10 4.71
N ARG A 52 -10.83 2.37 3.72
CA ARG A 52 -9.71 2.85 2.90
C ARG A 52 -10.08 4.09 2.10
N LEU A 53 -11.25 4.09 1.48
CA LEU A 53 -11.76 5.25 0.75
C LEU A 53 -11.90 6.45 1.68
N GLN A 54 -12.41 6.26 2.89
CA GLN A 54 -12.54 7.32 3.89
C GLN A 54 -11.18 7.88 4.29
N MET A 55 -10.20 7.02 4.62
CA MET A 55 -8.85 7.46 4.96
C MET A 55 -8.21 8.25 3.81
N ILE A 56 -8.32 7.76 2.57
CA ILE A 56 -7.73 8.41 1.40
C ILE A 56 -8.42 9.75 1.10
N SER A 57 -9.74 9.80 1.17
CA SER A 57 -10.50 11.02 0.83
C SER A 57 -10.32 12.14 1.85
N HIS A 58 -10.05 11.82 3.12
CA HIS A 58 -9.86 12.80 4.18
C HIS A 58 -8.40 13.20 4.41
N ALA A 59 -7.45 12.51 3.80
CA ALA A 59 -6.04 12.88 3.89
C ALA A 59 -5.80 14.27 3.28
N GLN A 60 -4.99 15.09 3.96
CA GLN A 60 -4.71 16.48 3.61
C GLN A 60 -3.23 16.73 3.31
N GLU A 61 -2.32 15.96 3.88
CA GLU A 61 -0.87 16.18 3.76
C GLU A 61 -0.19 15.02 3.03
N GLN A 62 -0.37 13.79 3.53
CA GLN A 62 0.32 12.63 2.98
C GLN A 62 -0.51 11.36 3.05
N LEU A 63 -0.25 10.48 2.08
CA LEU A 63 -0.72 9.10 2.05
C LEU A 63 0.46 8.18 1.75
N ILE A 64 0.58 7.11 2.53
CA ILE A 64 1.55 6.05 2.30
C ILE A 64 0.79 4.73 2.19
N LEU A 65 0.89 4.07 1.05
CA LEU A 65 0.28 2.76 0.82
C LEU A 65 1.36 1.75 0.45
N SER A 66 1.50 0.70 1.25
CA SER A 66 2.32 -0.46 0.92
C SER A 66 1.43 -1.67 0.67
N THR A 67 1.73 -2.46 -0.35
CA THR A 67 0.98 -3.68 -0.66
C THR A 67 1.81 -4.67 -1.48
N PHE A 68 1.57 -5.97 -1.24
CA PHE A 68 2.18 -7.01 -2.07
C PHE A 68 1.55 -7.09 -3.46
N ASP A 69 0.21 -7.12 -3.57
CA ASP A 69 -0.50 -7.27 -4.85
C ASP A 69 -1.53 -6.15 -5.03
N PHE A 70 -1.33 -5.34 -6.07
CA PHE A 70 -2.25 -4.30 -6.50
C PHE A 70 -2.73 -4.59 -7.92
N ARG A 71 -4.04 -4.73 -8.08
CA ARG A 71 -4.64 -5.04 -9.38
C ARG A 71 -5.54 -3.90 -9.84
N SER A 72 -5.82 -3.86 -11.14
CA SER A 72 -6.79 -2.95 -11.74
C SER A 72 -8.16 -3.62 -11.95
N ASP A 73 -8.55 -4.50 -11.02
CA ASP A 73 -9.93 -4.97 -10.94
C ASP A 73 -10.82 -3.91 -10.28
N GLN A 74 -12.06 -4.22 -9.98
CA GLN A 74 -13.02 -3.23 -9.50
C GLN A 74 -12.56 -2.56 -8.20
N ALA A 75 -12.19 -3.35 -7.17
CA ALA A 75 -11.72 -2.80 -5.90
C ALA A 75 -10.41 -2.03 -6.05
N GLY A 76 -9.47 -2.55 -6.84
CA GLY A 76 -8.22 -1.85 -7.10
C GLY A 76 -8.40 -0.56 -7.88
N THR A 77 -9.31 -0.54 -8.88
CA THR A 77 -9.65 0.68 -9.62
C THR A 77 -10.31 1.73 -8.71
N ASP A 78 -11.10 1.32 -7.74
CA ASP A 78 -11.68 2.21 -6.73
C ASP A 78 -10.58 2.92 -5.92
N LEU A 79 -9.59 2.16 -5.47
CA LEU A 79 -8.45 2.74 -4.75
C LEU A 79 -7.59 3.63 -5.65
N LEU A 80 -7.33 3.23 -6.91
CA LEU A 80 -6.58 4.05 -7.86
C LEU A 80 -7.28 5.39 -8.12
N ALA A 81 -8.61 5.40 -8.26
CA ALA A 81 -9.40 6.61 -8.45
C ALA A 81 -9.31 7.56 -7.23
N ALA A 82 -9.42 7.00 -6.02
CA ALA A 82 -9.30 7.78 -4.78
C ALA A 82 -7.87 8.32 -4.57
N LEU A 83 -6.83 7.54 -4.88
CA LEU A 83 -5.43 7.97 -4.78
C LEU A 83 -5.07 9.06 -5.79
N LEU A 84 -5.62 8.98 -7.02
CA LEU A 84 -5.45 10.05 -8.01
C LEU A 84 -6.10 11.35 -7.52
N ASP A 85 -7.34 11.31 -7.03
CA ASP A 85 -8.04 12.46 -6.45
C ASP A 85 -7.24 13.07 -5.28
N ALA A 86 -6.65 12.25 -4.42
CA ALA A 86 -5.81 12.74 -3.33
C ALA A 86 -4.58 13.50 -3.86
N GLY A 87 -3.88 12.97 -4.86
CA GLY A 87 -2.79 13.65 -5.53
C GLY A 87 -3.21 14.97 -6.18
N GLU A 88 -4.36 15.00 -6.83
CA GLU A 88 -4.93 16.21 -7.46
C GLU A 88 -5.37 17.26 -6.42
N ARG A 89 -5.75 16.85 -5.22
CA ARG A 89 -5.99 17.76 -4.07
C ARG A 89 -4.69 18.32 -3.46
N GLY A 90 -3.52 17.84 -3.89
CA GLY A 90 -2.21 18.28 -3.40
C GLY A 90 -1.59 17.37 -2.32
N VAL A 91 -2.26 16.27 -1.96
CA VAL A 91 -1.73 15.30 -0.99
C VAL A 91 -0.50 14.59 -1.59
N GLN A 92 0.56 14.43 -0.78
CA GLN A 92 1.74 13.67 -1.16
C GLN A 92 1.48 12.17 -1.04
N VAL A 93 1.26 11.52 -2.17
CA VAL A 93 0.93 10.08 -2.22
C VAL A 93 2.18 9.26 -2.51
N ARG A 94 2.48 8.30 -1.65
CA ARG A 94 3.61 7.38 -1.81
C ARG A 94 3.11 5.95 -1.79
N LEU A 95 3.37 5.22 -2.87
CA LEU A 95 3.05 3.80 -2.99
C LEU A 95 4.33 2.97 -2.99
N LEU A 96 4.33 1.86 -2.26
CA LEU A 96 5.36 0.84 -2.32
C LEU A 96 4.71 -0.50 -2.66
N VAL A 97 5.02 -1.02 -3.84
CA VAL A 97 4.40 -2.24 -4.36
C VAL A 97 5.47 -3.29 -4.64
N ASP A 98 5.17 -4.56 -4.37
CA ASP A 98 6.10 -5.64 -4.66
C ASP A 98 6.39 -5.78 -6.16
N GLY A 99 7.65 -6.09 -6.49
CA GLY A 99 8.11 -6.23 -7.87
C GLY A 99 7.42 -7.32 -8.67
N PHE A 100 6.87 -8.35 -8.03
CA PHE A 100 6.09 -9.38 -8.70
C PHE A 100 4.73 -8.83 -9.18
N SER A 101 4.04 -8.10 -8.31
CA SER A 101 2.82 -7.40 -8.67
C SER A 101 3.06 -6.35 -9.75
N ALA A 102 4.10 -5.54 -9.60
CA ALA A 102 4.45 -4.54 -10.61
C ALA A 102 4.66 -5.18 -11.98
N PHE A 103 5.45 -6.25 -12.06
CA PHE A 103 5.72 -6.97 -13.31
C PHE A 103 4.45 -7.56 -13.96
N LEU A 104 3.56 -8.16 -13.17
CA LEU A 104 2.38 -8.86 -13.69
C LEU A 104 1.16 -7.98 -13.91
N ARG A 105 1.02 -6.89 -13.15
CA ARG A 105 -0.23 -6.12 -13.04
C ARG A 105 -0.12 -4.66 -13.43
N MET A 106 1.05 -4.05 -13.17
CA MET A 106 1.20 -2.60 -13.33
C MET A 106 1.90 -2.25 -14.65
N GLU A 107 2.86 -3.08 -15.08
CA GLU A 107 3.55 -2.87 -16.35
C GLU A 107 2.56 -2.86 -17.53
N ARG A 108 2.70 -1.87 -18.39
CA ARG A 108 1.83 -1.63 -19.55
C ARG A 108 0.36 -1.36 -19.20
N ASN A 109 0.07 -1.04 -17.95
CA ASN A 109 -1.29 -0.71 -17.51
C ASN A 109 -1.44 0.82 -17.39
N PRO A 110 -2.23 1.47 -18.27
CA PRO A 110 -2.38 2.92 -18.27
C PRO A 110 -2.95 3.51 -16.98
N LEU A 111 -3.73 2.74 -16.21
CA LEU A 111 -4.28 3.21 -14.92
C LEU A 111 -3.17 3.49 -13.91
N PHE A 112 -2.15 2.61 -13.82
CA PHE A 112 -0.99 2.87 -12.95
C PHE A 112 -0.10 3.97 -13.50
N TYR A 113 0.00 4.10 -14.82
CA TYR A 113 0.73 5.20 -15.46
C TYR A 113 0.06 6.55 -15.23
N ALA A 114 -1.28 6.59 -15.15
CA ALA A 114 -2.01 7.80 -14.79
C ALA A 114 -1.64 8.32 -13.40
N LEU A 115 -1.38 7.41 -12.45
CA LEU A 115 -0.90 7.79 -11.12
C LEU A 115 0.58 8.18 -11.15
N SER A 116 1.46 7.32 -11.68
CA SER A 116 2.91 7.55 -11.62
C SER A 116 3.37 8.79 -12.41
N SER A 117 2.56 9.26 -13.35
CA SER A 117 2.82 10.51 -14.09
C SER A 117 2.29 11.77 -13.38
N HIS A 118 1.67 11.63 -12.20
CA HIS A 118 1.18 12.78 -11.43
C HIS A 118 2.25 13.30 -10.47
N PRO A 119 2.55 14.63 -10.42
CA PRO A 119 3.67 15.17 -9.67
C PRO A 119 3.62 14.93 -8.15
N ASN A 120 2.42 14.75 -7.59
CA ASN A 120 2.22 14.49 -6.17
C ASN A 120 2.14 12.98 -5.84
N ILE A 121 2.35 12.08 -6.81
CA ILE A 121 2.25 10.64 -6.62
C ILE A 121 3.56 9.96 -6.98
N GLU A 122 4.23 9.39 -5.99
CA GLU A 122 5.42 8.56 -6.18
C GLU A 122 5.04 7.09 -6.03
N ILE A 123 5.36 6.27 -7.03
CA ILE A 123 5.25 4.83 -6.95
C ILE A 123 6.64 4.22 -6.94
N ARG A 124 6.97 3.44 -5.91
CA ARG A 124 8.19 2.63 -5.83
C ARG A 124 7.86 1.17 -5.92
N VAL A 125 8.74 0.43 -6.58
CA VAL A 125 8.67 -1.01 -6.74
C VAL A 125 9.78 -1.65 -5.93
N TYR A 126 9.40 -2.50 -4.98
CA TYR A 126 10.33 -3.27 -4.19
C TYR A 126 10.86 -4.46 -5.00
N ASN A 127 12.17 -4.53 -5.17
CA ASN A 127 12.88 -5.61 -5.85
C ASN A 127 12.22 -6.02 -7.19
N PRO A 128 12.26 -5.14 -8.21
CA PRO A 128 11.69 -5.42 -9.53
C PRO A 128 12.20 -6.74 -10.11
N ILE A 129 11.34 -7.47 -10.81
CA ILE A 129 11.70 -8.76 -11.42
C ILE A 129 12.76 -8.56 -12.50
N GLN A 130 13.89 -9.23 -12.32
CA GLN A 130 15.01 -9.27 -13.26
C GLN A 130 15.33 -10.73 -13.60
N LEU A 131 14.92 -11.19 -14.77
CA LEU A 131 15.06 -12.60 -15.16
C LEU A 131 16.51 -13.07 -15.23
N TRP A 132 17.47 -12.14 -15.40
CA TRP A 132 18.91 -12.42 -15.37
C TRP A 132 19.50 -12.46 -13.96
N LYS A 133 18.73 -12.08 -12.92
CA LYS A 133 19.10 -12.19 -11.50
C LYS A 133 18.11 -13.08 -10.75
N PRO A 134 18.04 -14.39 -11.05
CA PRO A 134 17.02 -15.26 -10.48
C PRO A 134 17.14 -15.42 -8.95
N TRP A 135 18.31 -15.14 -8.38
CA TRP A 135 18.51 -15.15 -6.93
C TRP A 135 17.74 -14.04 -6.19
N ASN A 136 17.26 -13.01 -6.90
CA ASN A 136 16.42 -11.97 -6.33
C ASN A 136 14.92 -12.29 -6.40
N LEU A 137 14.51 -13.37 -7.06
CA LEU A 137 13.08 -13.66 -7.29
C LEU A 137 12.29 -13.90 -6.01
N MET A 138 12.92 -14.45 -4.97
CA MET A 138 12.22 -14.82 -3.73
C MET A 138 12.22 -13.72 -2.66
N GLY A 139 13.04 -12.69 -2.81
CA GLY A 139 13.02 -11.52 -1.91
C GLY A 139 11.82 -10.63 -2.22
N ARG A 140 10.70 -10.87 -1.53
CA ARG A 140 9.42 -10.18 -1.82
C ARG A 140 8.96 -9.34 -0.66
N LEU A 141 8.41 -8.16 -0.96
CA LEU A 141 7.68 -7.34 0.00
C LEU A 141 6.31 -7.98 0.25
N HIS A 142 5.96 -8.22 1.50
CA HIS A 142 4.65 -8.77 1.82
C HIS A 142 3.83 -7.89 2.77
N ASP A 143 4.25 -6.66 2.96
CA ASP A 143 3.59 -5.67 3.81
C ASP A 143 2.28 -5.18 3.19
N LYS A 144 1.32 -4.85 4.04
CA LYS A 144 0.07 -4.22 3.63
C LYS A 144 -0.34 -3.23 4.71
N TYR A 145 -0.14 -1.95 4.44
CA TYR A 145 -0.58 -0.87 5.31
C TYR A 145 -0.94 0.38 4.51
N LEU A 146 -1.80 1.20 5.10
CA LEU A 146 -2.17 2.52 4.60
C LEU A 146 -2.02 3.50 5.76
N ILE A 147 -1.24 4.56 5.56
CA ILE A 147 -1.09 5.65 6.52
C ILE A 147 -1.74 6.89 5.90
N ALA A 148 -2.56 7.59 6.67
CA ALA A 148 -3.18 8.86 6.29
C ALA A 148 -2.76 9.95 7.29
N ASP A 149 -2.01 10.93 6.79
CA ASP A 149 -1.41 12.01 7.56
C ASP A 149 -0.66 11.49 8.80
N HIS A 150 -0.67 12.24 9.88
CA HIS A 150 -0.20 11.78 11.19
C HIS A 150 -1.36 11.35 12.11
N THR A 151 -2.50 10.98 11.50
CA THR A 151 -3.76 10.73 12.19
C THR A 151 -4.04 9.27 12.40
N ALA A 152 -3.88 8.44 11.37
CA ALA A 152 -4.25 7.03 11.43
C ALA A 152 -3.44 6.17 10.48
N TYR A 153 -3.30 4.90 10.84
CA TYR A 153 -2.84 3.88 9.90
C TYR A 153 -3.68 2.61 9.98
N LEU A 154 -3.74 1.90 8.88
CA LEU A 154 -4.36 0.59 8.74
C LEU A 154 -3.25 -0.42 8.41
N LEU A 155 -3.13 -1.47 9.21
CA LEU A 155 -2.14 -2.53 9.04
C LEU A 155 -2.84 -3.88 9.03
N GLY A 156 -2.52 -4.74 8.06
CA GLY A 156 -3.17 -6.05 8.01
C GLY A 156 -2.70 -6.96 6.89
N GLY A 157 -3.55 -7.91 6.52
CA GLY A 157 -3.25 -8.91 5.50
C GLY A 157 -3.88 -8.62 4.14
N ARG A 158 -4.79 -7.63 4.01
CA ARG A 158 -5.54 -7.39 2.77
C ARG A 158 -4.72 -6.70 1.69
N ASN A 159 -4.63 -7.36 0.54
CA ASN A 159 -4.11 -6.76 -0.69
C ASN A 159 -5.15 -5.87 -1.38
N CYS A 160 -4.72 -5.12 -2.40
CA CYS A 160 -5.54 -4.14 -3.11
C CYS A 160 -6.23 -4.76 -4.35
N PHE A 161 -7.18 -5.69 -4.12
CA PHE A 161 -8.00 -6.29 -5.18
C PHE A 161 -9.26 -6.98 -4.63
N ASN A 162 -10.18 -7.37 -5.54
CA ASN A 162 -11.54 -7.83 -5.25
C ASN A 162 -11.67 -8.91 -4.17
N SER A 163 -10.77 -9.90 -4.16
CA SER A 163 -10.89 -11.02 -3.20
C SER A 163 -10.65 -10.61 -1.75
N PHE A 164 -10.05 -9.46 -1.49
CA PHE A 164 -9.76 -8.96 -0.14
C PHE A 164 -10.65 -7.79 0.27
N LEU A 165 -11.25 -7.09 -0.70
CA LEU A 165 -11.95 -5.84 -0.45
C LEU A 165 -13.38 -5.90 -0.97
N GLY A 166 -14.35 -5.80 -0.07
CA GLY A 166 -15.76 -5.73 -0.40
C GLY A 166 -16.40 -7.06 -0.80
N SER A 167 -17.54 -6.95 -1.48
CA SER A 167 -18.33 -8.08 -1.96
C SER A 167 -18.40 -8.09 -3.50
N TYR A 168 -17.28 -7.92 -4.15
CA TYR A 168 -17.16 -8.13 -5.58
C TYR A 168 -17.20 -9.63 -5.88
N GLY A 169 -17.88 -10.06 -6.91
CA GLY A 169 -18.06 -11.49 -7.24
C GLY A 169 -16.74 -12.29 -7.29
N GLY A 170 -16.83 -13.60 -7.04
CA GLY A 170 -15.71 -14.52 -7.02
C GLY A 170 -15.31 -15.00 -5.63
N GLY A 171 -14.16 -15.68 -5.53
CA GLY A 171 -13.64 -16.19 -4.25
C GLY A 171 -13.21 -15.04 -3.33
N GLN A 172 -13.64 -15.13 -2.07
CA GLN A 172 -13.30 -14.17 -1.04
C GLN A 172 -12.21 -14.73 -0.12
N ASN A 173 -11.13 -13.97 0.05
CA ASN A 173 -10.14 -14.22 1.09
C ASN A 173 -10.60 -13.51 2.37
N ARG A 174 -10.59 -14.24 3.47
CA ARG A 174 -10.81 -13.63 4.79
C ARG A 174 -9.49 -13.24 5.38
N ASP A 175 -9.39 -11.99 5.77
CA ASP A 175 -8.20 -11.44 6.43
C ASP A 175 -8.63 -10.37 7.42
N ARG A 176 -7.68 -9.90 8.23
CA ARG A 176 -7.90 -8.87 9.24
C ARG A 176 -7.01 -7.68 9.00
N ASP A 177 -7.56 -6.51 9.29
CA ASP A 177 -6.78 -5.29 9.45
C ASP A 177 -6.98 -4.76 10.87
N VAL A 178 -5.99 -4.02 11.33
CA VAL A 178 -6.08 -3.21 12.54
C VAL A 178 -5.99 -1.76 12.11
N LEU A 179 -7.02 -0.99 12.39
CA LEU A 179 -6.98 0.46 12.31
C LEU A 179 -6.41 0.99 13.61
N VAL A 180 -5.37 1.79 13.54
CA VAL A 180 -4.79 2.51 14.68
C VAL A 180 -4.97 4.00 14.44
N TYR A 181 -5.47 4.70 15.45
CA TYR A 181 -5.76 6.11 15.40
C TYR A 181 -4.99 6.86 16.51
N ASN A 182 -4.22 7.87 16.12
CA ASN A 182 -3.51 8.77 17.01
C ASN A 182 -4.48 9.85 17.54
N ALA A 183 -5.31 9.49 18.51
CA ALA A 183 -6.42 10.32 19.00
C ALA A 183 -5.96 11.62 19.66
N ALA A 184 -4.76 11.64 20.22
CA ALA A 184 -4.23 12.77 20.97
C ALA A 184 -3.22 13.60 20.17
N ASN A 185 -2.98 13.26 18.91
CA ASN A 185 -1.86 13.79 18.11
C ASN A 185 -0.53 13.68 18.87
N ALA A 186 -0.35 12.56 19.55
CA ALA A 186 0.75 12.33 20.47
C ALA A 186 2.02 11.92 19.71
N ALA A 187 3.16 12.45 20.13
CA ALA A 187 4.44 12.18 19.48
C ALA A 187 4.98 10.75 19.73
N ASP A 188 4.44 10.05 20.71
CA ASP A 188 4.76 8.66 21.04
C ASP A 188 3.86 7.62 20.34
N SER A 189 2.99 8.08 19.43
CA SER A 189 2.14 7.18 18.63
C SER A 189 2.97 6.19 17.81
N SER A 190 2.52 4.95 17.76
CA SER A 190 3.10 3.89 16.92
C SER A 190 3.06 4.22 15.43
N LEU A 191 2.22 5.16 15.02
CA LEU A 191 2.14 5.66 13.64
C LEU A 191 3.51 6.09 13.11
N TYR A 192 4.28 6.84 13.91
CA TYR A 192 5.60 7.31 13.51
C TYR A 192 6.60 6.16 13.31
N GLN A 193 6.46 5.07 14.07
CA GLN A 193 7.29 3.88 13.86
C GLN A 193 6.97 3.20 12.52
N VAL A 194 5.69 3.15 12.10
CA VAL A 194 5.29 2.61 10.80
C VAL A 194 5.77 3.50 9.66
N GLU A 195 5.74 4.83 9.83
CA GLU A 195 6.33 5.76 8.86
C GLU A 195 7.84 5.58 8.72
N ASP A 196 8.56 5.46 9.83
CA ASP A 196 10.01 5.26 9.81
C ASP A 196 10.39 3.92 9.19
N TYR A 197 9.59 2.88 9.44
CA TYR A 197 9.71 1.61 8.75
C TYR A 197 9.54 1.77 7.22
N TYR A 198 8.48 2.46 6.77
CA TYR A 198 8.32 2.78 5.35
C TYR A 198 9.53 3.49 4.77
N ARG A 199 10.02 4.54 5.44
CA ARG A 199 11.19 5.30 4.99
C ARG A 199 12.42 4.41 4.84
N SER A 200 12.65 3.52 5.81
CA SER A 200 13.79 2.61 5.79
C SER A 200 13.69 1.58 4.66
N VAL A 201 12.50 0.99 4.42
CA VAL A 201 12.30 0.00 3.37
C VAL A 201 12.32 0.65 1.98
N SER A 202 11.64 1.78 1.80
CA SER A 202 11.57 2.47 0.51
C SER A 202 12.92 3.06 0.06
N ALA A 203 13.84 3.31 0.99
CA ALA A 203 15.21 3.77 0.73
C ALA A 203 16.18 2.65 0.36
N LEU A 204 15.80 1.37 0.44
CA LEU A 204 16.68 0.27 0.07
C LEU A 204 17.06 0.33 -1.42
N ASP A 205 18.30 -0.05 -1.73
CA ASP A 205 18.83 -0.08 -3.10
C ASP A 205 18.00 -0.94 -4.06
N CYS A 206 17.27 -1.92 -3.54
CA CYS A 206 16.39 -2.76 -4.34
C CYS A 206 15.06 -2.07 -4.69
N CYS A 207 14.69 -0.96 -4.06
CA CYS A 207 13.51 -0.18 -4.41
C CYS A 207 13.81 0.76 -5.58
N LYS A 208 12.95 0.75 -6.59
CA LYS A 208 13.09 1.58 -7.80
C LYS A 208 11.82 2.37 -8.07
N LEU A 209 11.97 3.57 -8.61
CA LEU A 209 10.84 4.33 -9.12
C LEU A 209 10.15 3.57 -10.25
N PHE A 210 8.83 3.63 -10.27
CA PHE A 210 7.99 3.06 -11.30
C PHE A 210 7.61 4.18 -12.26
N HIS A 211 8.07 4.11 -13.51
CA HIS A 211 7.74 4.98 -14.64
C HIS A 211 7.24 6.40 -14.27
N ASP A 212 8.17 7.30 -14.02
CA ASP A 212 7.93 8.71 -13.68
C ASP A 212 8.25 9.68 -14.83
N ASP A 213 8.33 9.15 -16.08
CA ASP A 213 8.65 9.94 -17.27
C ASP A 213 7.60 11.03 -17.51
N GLU A 214 8.02 12.29 -17.65
CA GLU A 214 7.13 13.43 -17.92
C GLU A 214 6.26 13.21 -19.17
N GLY A 215 6.82 12.62 -20.24
CA GLY A 215 6.09 12.31 -21.47
C GLY A 215 5.01 11.22 -21.31
N LEU A 216 4.96 10.55 -20.17
CA LEU A 216 3.95 9.51 -19.91
C LEU A 216 2.55 10.12 -19.78
N ALA A 217 2.42 11.27 -19.12
CA ALA A 217 1.16 11.98 -18.94
C ALA A 217 0.50 12.42 -20.26
N GLU A 218 1.29 12.65 -21.32
CA GLU A 218 0.82 13.10 -22.62
C GLU A 218 0.29 11.97 -23.51
N ARG A 219 0.55 10.73 -23.15
CA ARG A 219 0.08 9.56 -23.92
C ARG A 219 -1.44 9.47 -23.88
N SER A 220 -2.07 9.33 -25.06
CA SER A 220 -3.53 9.25 -25.17
C SER A 220 -4.16 8.14 -24.31
N SER A 221 -3.48 7.01 -24.18
CA SER A 221 -3.94 5.91 -23.30
C SER A 221 -3.90 6.27 -21.80
N VAL A 222 -2.94 7.09 -21.39
CA VAL A 222 -2.83 7.56 -19.99
C VAL A 222 -3.86 8.63 -19.70
N GLN A 223 -4.11 9.52 -20.66
CA GLN A 223 -5.20 10.51 -20.56
C GLN A 223 -6.57 9.85 -20.48
N ALA A 224 -6.83 8.85 -21.33
CA ALA A 224 -8.07 8.07 -21.26
C ALA A 224 -8.22 7.29 -19.94
N ALA A 225 -7.11 6.76 -19.40
CA ALA A 225 -7.11 6.11 -18.10
C ALA A 225 -7.41 7.09 -16.96
N ARG A 226 -6.86 8.30 -17.01
CA ARG A 226 -7.18 9.37 -16.03
C ARG A 226 -8.65 9.72 -16.05
N GLU A 227 -9.22 9.89 -17.24
CA GLU A 227 -10.67 10.14 -17.40
C GLU A 227 -11.51 8.98 -16.83
N THR A 228 -11.10 7.75 -17.08
CA THR A 228 -11.74 6.55 -16.49
C THR A 228 -11.72 6.59 -14.96
N LEU A 229 -10.58 6.98 -14.35
CA LEU A 229 -10.47 7.11 -12.89
C LEU A 229 -11.35 8.26 -12.34
N HIS A 230 -11.45 9.39 -13.03
CA HIS A 230 -12.36 10.48 -12.65
C HIS A 230 -13.83 10.04 -12.69
N GLN A 231 -14.24 9.33 -13.74
CA GLN A 231 -15.59 8.78 -13.83
C GLN A 231 -15.85 7.78 -12.69
N ARG A 232 -14.88 6.92 -12.41
CA ARG A 232 -14.99 5.98 -11.30
C ARG A 232 -15.09 6.66 -9.94
N LEU A 233 -14.33 7.74 -9.72
CA LEU A 233 -14.44 8.55 -8.50
C LEU A 233 -15.84 9.15 -8.34
N ALA A 234 -16.44 9.66 -9.42
CA ALA A 234 -17.79 10.20 -9.38
C ALA A 234 -18.84 9.15 -8.98
N GLU A 235 -18.68 7.92 -9.49
CA GLU A 235 -19.51 6.78 -9.06
C GLU A 235 -19.32 6.46 -7.58
N LEU A 236 -18.06 6.46 -7.09
CA LEU A 236 -17.75 6.19 -5.69
C LEU A 236 -18.34 7.24 -4.75
N LYS A 237 -18.26 8.52 -5.12
CA LYS A 237 -18.88 9.64 -4.37
C LYS A 237 -20.41 9.49 -4.27
N THR A 238 -21.02 8.90 -5.29
CA THR A 238 -22.46 8.60 -5.28
C THR A 238 -22.79 7.34 -4.46
N ARG A 239 -21.94 6.32 -4.53
CA ARG A 239 -22.16 5.04 -3.86
C ARG A 239 -21.85 5.08 -2.37
N TYR A 240 -20.82 5.84 -1.98
CA TYR A 240 -20.30 5.94 -0.62
C TYR A 240 -20.22 7.42 -0.15
N PRO A 241 -21.34 8.17 -0.14
CA PRO A 241 -21.31 9.60 0.20
C PRO A 241 -20.62 9.90 1.54
N PRO A 242 -20.79 9.10 2.61
CA PRO A 242 -20.13 9.38 3.89
C PRO A 242 -18.60 9.32 3.82
N CYS A 243 -18.02 8.53 2.91
CA CYS A 243 -16.58 8.44 2.75
C CYS A 243 -15.96 9.71 2.17
N PHE A 244 -16.74 10.55 1.51
CA PHE A 244 -16.31 11.75 0.80
C PHE A 244 -16.95 13.03 1.34
N ALA A 245 -17.72 12.94 2.43
CA ALA A 245 -18.31 14.12 3.07
C ALA A 245 -17.18 14.97 3.69
N ALA A 246 -17.26 16.29 3.54
CA ALA A 246 -16.35 17.19 4.25
C ALA A 246 -16.54 17.01 5.77
N SER A 247 -15.43 16.82 6.48
CA SER A 247 -15.37 16.76 7.95
C SER A 247 -15.52 18.14 8.59
#